data_5c0d32253757b8f44dc75db2751bb000
#
_entry.id   5c0d32253757b8f44dc75db2751bb000
#
_cell.length_a   1.000
_cell.length_b   1.000
_cell.length_c   1.000
_cell.angle_alpha   90.00
_cell.angle_beta   90.00
_cell.angle_gamma   90.00
#
_symmetry.space_group_name_H-M   'P 1'
#
loop_
_entity.id
_entity.type
_entity.pdbx_description
1 polymer ?
#
loop_
_entity_poly.entity_id
_entity_poly.type
_entity_poly.pdbx_seq_one_letter_code
_entity_poly.pdbx_strand_id
1 'polypeptide(L)' 'MSEEKGTRINKYLSEIGFCSRRKADLLIEQERIKVNGVYAVMGQKVTGQEEIEVNNKIIKKLEN' A
#
# COMPACT_ATOMS: atom_id res chain seq x y z
N MET A 1 3.86 -20.12 -12.82
CA MET A 1 3.57 -19.71 -12.55
C MET A 1 3.57 -18.68 -12.35
N SER A 2 3.28 -18.12 -12.37
CA SER A 2 3.21 -17.18 -12.27
C SER A 2 3.23 -16.59 -11.50
N GLU A 3 3.35 -16.07 -11.16
CA GLU A 3 3.33 -15.56 -10.42
C GLU A 3 3.19 -14.36 -10.25
N GLU A 4 2.38 -13.82 -9.96
CA GLU A 4 2.13 -12.73 -9.67
C GLU A 4 2.76 -12.47 -8.47
N LYS A 5 3.62 -11.68 -8.35
CA LYS A 5 4.21 -11.33 -7.22
C LYS A 5 3.59 -10.16 -6.75
N GLY A 6 3.10 -9.93 -5.74
CA GLY A 6 2.53 -8.70 -5.25
C GLY A 6 1.14 -8.88 -4.72
N THR A 7 0.74 -7.99 -3.86
CA THR A 7 -0.55 -8.02 -3.22
C THR A 7 -1.20 -6.67 -3.49
N ARG A 8 -2.51 -6.64 -3.66
CA ARG A 8 -3.17 -5.38 -3.87
C ARG A 8 -2.87 -4.50 -2.68
N ILE A 9 -2.60 -3.24 -2.94
CA ILE A 9 -2.17 -2.34 -1.89
C ILE A 9 -3.16 -2.25 -0.74
N ASN A 10 -4.46 -2.29 -1.02
CA ASN A 10 -5.43 -2.21 0.06
C ASN A 10 -5.36 -3.46 0.94
N LYS A 11 -5.13 -4.61 0.32
CA LYS A 11 -5.01 -5.83 1.09
C LYS A 11 -3.72 -5.78 1.90
N TYR A 12 -2.66 -5.28 1.29
CA TYR A 12 -1.38 -5.19 1.96
C TYR A 12 -1.49 -4.33 3.21
N LEU A 13 -2.14 -3.15 3.10
CA LEU A 13 -2.28 -2.27 4.22
C LEU A 13 -3.13 -2.90 5.33
N SER A 14 -4.08 -3.71 4.93
CA SER A 14 -4.91 -4.40 5.90
C SER A 14 -4.11 -5.48 6.62
N GLU A 15 -3.27 -6.18 5.88
CA GLU A 15 -2.49 -7.25 6.46
C GLU A 15 -1.46 -6.77 7.45
N ILE A 16 -0.89 -5.60 7.24
CA ILE A 16 0.08 -5.09 8.18
C ILE A 16 -0.62 -4.34 9.32
N GLY A 17 -1.93 -4.34 9.31
CA GLY A 17 -2.66 -3.74 10.42
C GLY A 17 -2.77 -2.24 10.40
N PHE A 18 -2.48 -1.61 9.27
CA PHE A 18 -2.55 -0.16 9.20
C PHE A 18 -3.98 0.36 9.13
N CYS A 19 -4.79 -0.25 8.28
CA CYS A 19 -6.17 0.18 8.14
C CYS A 19 -6.94 -0.91 7.40
N SER A 20 -8.25 -0.76 7.30
CA SER A 20 -9.06 -1.73 6.59
C SER A 20 -8.89 -1.50 5.10
N ARG A 21 -9.29 -2.47 4.29
CA ARG A 21 -9.18 -2.34 2.86
C ARG A 21 -10.01 -1.18 2.35
N ARG A 22 -11.20 -1.01 2.91
CA ARG A 22 -12.06 0.07 2.49
C ARG A 22 -11.44 1.42 2.79
N LYS A 23 -10.82 1.53 3.96
CA LYS A 23 -10.17 2.77 4.31
C LYS A 23 -8.99 3.03 3.38
N ALA A 24 -8.26 1.98 3.03
CA ALA A 24 -7.14 2.12 2.12
C ALA A 24 -7.60 2.66 0.77
N ASP A 25 -8.74 2.15 0.28
CA ASP A 25 -9.26 2.61 -0.99
C ASP A 25 -9.59 4.10 -0.93
N LEU A 26 -10.15 4.54 0.18
CA LEU A 26 -10.46 5.94 0.34
C LEU A 26 -9.20 6.79 0.33
N LEU A 27 -8.17 6.31 1.01
CA LEU A 27 -6.92 7.05 1.06
C LEU A 27 -6.28 7.14 -0.32
N ILE A 28 -6.39 6.07 -1.09
CA ILE A 28 -5.85 6.08 -2.43
C ILE A 28 -6.60 7.09 -3.28
N GLU A 29 -7.92 7.09 -3.16
CA GLU A 29 -8.74 8.00 -3.91
C GLU A 29 -8.43 9.44 -3.58
N GLN A 30 -8.08 9.72 -2.35
CA GLN A 30 -7.79 11.06 -1.91
C GLN A 30 -6.32 11.43 -2.13
N GLU A 31 -5.58 10.54 -2.80
CA GLU A 31 -4.18 10.79 -3.09
C GLU A 31 -3.36 11.00 -1.84
N ARG A 32 -3.61 10.16 -0.86
CA ARG A 32 -2.88 10.26 0.37
C ARG A 32 -1.86 9.15 0.54
N ILE A 33 -1.81 8.21 -0.39
CA ILE A 33 -0.86 7.11 -0.32
C ILE A 33 0.11 7.20 -1.47
N LYS A 34 1.39 7.07 -1.15
CA LYS A 34 2.42 7.08 -2.17
C LYS A 34 3.22 5.80 -2.06
N VAL A 35 3.66 5.31 -3.19
CA VAL A 35 4.51 4.15 -3.25
C VAL A 35 5.78 4.59 -3.95
N ASN A 36 6.90 4.57 -3.24
CA ASN A 36 8.17 5.02 -3.78
C ASN A 36 8.06 6.45 -4.31
N GLY A 37 7.31 7.28 -3.58
CA GLY A 37 7.20 8.68 -3.96
C GLY A 37 6.18 9.00 -5.02
N VAL A 38 5.44 8.00 -5.48
CA VAL A 38 4.46 8.21 -6.54
C VAL A 38 3.09 7.86 -5.99
N TYR A 39 2.09 8.67 -6.27
CA TYR A 39 0.76 8.39 -5.75
C TYR A 39 0.26 7.02 -6.19
N ALA A 40 -0.26 6.29 -5.25
CA ALA A 40 -0.78 4.96 -5.54
C ALA A 40 -2.07 5.06 -6.34
N VAL A 41 -2.34 4.02 -7.12
CA VAL A 41 -3.59 3.98 -7.88
C VAL A 41 -4.40 2.82 -7.39
N MET A 42 -5.68 2.86 -7.65
CA MET A 42 -6.56 1.80 -7.22
C MET A 42 -6.14 0.49 -7.83
N GLY A 43 -6.10 -0.52 -7.00
CA GLY A 43 -5.75 -1.85 -7.49
C GLY A 43 -4.27 -2.09 -7.68
N GLN A 44 -3.46 -1.08 -7.38
CA GLN A 44 -2.03 -1.24 -7.54
C GLN A 44 -1.52 -2.35 -6.64
N LYS A 45 -0.54 -3.10 -7.11
CA LYS A 45 0.03 -4.17 -6.31
C LYS A 45 1.39 -3.78 -5.78
N VAL A 46 1.74 -4.27 -4.62
CA VAL A 46 3.03 -4.00 -4.02
C VAL A 46 3.60 -5.32 -3.56
N THR A 47 4.90 -5.38 -3.46
CA THR A 47 5.56 -6.62 -3.05
C THR A 47 5.99 -6.61 -1.60
N GLY A 48 5.88 -5.46 -0.96
CA GLY A 48 6.31 -5.35 0.42
C GLY A 48 7.68 -4.74 0.55
N GLN A 49 8.34 -4.50 -0.57
CA GLN A 49 9.65 -3.89 -0.52
C GLN A 49 9.61 -2.43 -0.88
N GLU A 50 8.46 -1.94 -1.31
CA GLU A 50 8.35 -0.55 -1.68
C GLU A 50 8.22 0.31 -0.44
N GLU A 51 8.59 1.56 -0.56
CA GLU A 51 8.46 2.49 0.53
C GLU A 51 7.07 3.07 0.40
N ILE A 52 6.21 2.82 1.36
CA ILE A 52 4.83 3.29 1.31
C ILE A 52 4.62 4.40 2.31
N GLU A 53 4.04 5.50 1.83
CA GLU A 53 3.75 6.64 2.68
C GLU A 53 2.27 6.87 2.72
N VAL A 54 1.76 7.21 3.88
CA VAL A 54 0.37 7.57 4.02
C VAL A 54 0.34 8.88 4.79
N ASN A 55 -0.26 9.90 4.22
CA ASN A 55 -0.34 11.21 4.84
C ASN A 55 1.06 11.73 5.17
N ASN A 56 1.98 11.50 4.26
CA ASN A 56 3.36 11.95 4.39
C ASN A 56 4.13 11.24 5.50
N LYS A 57 3.65 10.10 5.92
CA LYS A 57 4.35 9.33 6.91
C LYS A 57 4.68 7.98 6.34
N ILE A 58 5.89 7.53 6.47
CA ILE A 58 6.30 6.23 5.95
C ILE A 58 5.80 5.14 6.88
N ILE A 59 5.08 4.18 6.32
CA ILE A 59 4.51 3.13 7.13
C ILE A 59 4.90 1.74 6.67
N LYS A 60 5.99 1.65 5.88
CA LYS A 60 6.34 0.38 5.36
C LYS A 60 6.57 -0.61 6.48
N LYS A 61 6.26 -1.87 6.22
CA LYS A 61 6.39 -2.87 7.19
C LYS A 61 7.81 -3.09 7.56
N LEU A 62 8.08 -3.21 8.84
CA LEU A 62 9.36 -3.36 9.25
C LEU A 62 9.74 -4.72 9.39
N GLU A 63 10.71 -5.17 9.03
CA GLU A 63 11.05 -6.43 9.13
C GLU A 63 12.19 -6.59 9.68
N ASN A 64 12.67 -6.99 10.25
CA ASN A 64 13.79 -7.06 10.82
C ASN A 64 14.33 -7.72 10.94
#